data_51f2a0d7e4ad7c668fc19a0fef7721d4
#
_entry.id   51f2a0d7e4ad7c668fc19a0fef7721d4
#
_cell.length_a   1.000
_cell.length_b   1.000
_cell.length_c   1.000
_cell.angle_alpha   90.00
_cell.angle_beta   90.00
_cell.angle_gamma   90.00
#
_symmetry.space_group_name_H-M   'P 1'
#
loop_
_entity.id
_entity.type
_entity.pdbx_description
1 polymer ?
#
loop_
_entity_poly.entity_id
_entity_poly.type
_entity_poly.pdbx_seq_one_letter_code
_entity_poly.pdbx_strand_id
1 'polypeptide(L)'
;MNEIKTSCASTDQQITIWESVDWNKCEAKVKKLQTRIVKAQKDSRHNKVKALQWILIHSFYAKALVIKQVTSNKGSDTAGVDGVTWSTHLSKSKAISDLKQRGYTPQPLKRVHIKKSNGKLRPLGIPTMKDRAMQALYLLALDCLLYTSPSPRDRT
;
A
#
# COMPACT_ATOMS: atom_id res chain seq x y z
N MET A 1 -30.79 32.28 -10.72
CA MET A 1 -29.73 31.46 -11.35
C MET A 1 -28.54 31.40 -10.38
N ASN A 2 -28.47 30.35 -9.58
CA ASN A 2 -27.34 30.12 -8.64
C ASN A 2 -26.32 29.23 -9.33
N GLU A 3 -25.20 29.81 -9.68
CA GLU A 3 -24.02 29.06 -10.12
C GLU A 3 -23.43 28.32 -8.93
N ILE A 4 -23.52 26.99 -8.96
CA ILE A 4 -22.80 26.10 -8.05
C ILE A 4 -21.34 26.15 -8.47
N LYS A 5 -20.54 26.96 -7.76
CA LYS A 5 -19.08 26.91 -7.86
C LYS A 5 -18.62 25.57 -7.33
N THR A 6 -18.34 24.65 -8.25
CA THR A 6 -17.61 23.42 -7.96
C THR A 6 -16.21 23.85 -7.49
N SER A 7 -15.98 23.81 -6.19
CA SER A 7 -14.68 24.04 -5.59
C SER A 7 -13.70 22.97 -6.10
N CYS A 8 -12.95 23.32 -7.12
CA CYS A 8 -11.77 22.55 -7.54
C CYS A 8 -10.78 22.64 -6.38
N ALA A 9 -10.57 21.54 -5.64
CA ALA A 9 -9.56 21.49 -4.59
C ALA A 9 -8.21 21.81 -5.23
N SER A 10 -7.66 22.96 -4.85
CA SER A 10 -6.44 23.49 -5.46
C SER A 10 -5.27 22.53 -5.27
N THR A 11 -4.38 22.48 -6.24
CA THR A 11 -3.13 21.71 -6.25
C THR A 11 -2.31 21.93 -4.97
N ASP A 12 -2.38 23.12 -4.39
CA ASP A 12 -1.67 23.51 -3.16
C ASP A 12 -2.18 22.78 -1.91
N GLN A 13 -3.48 22.48 -1.83
CA GLN A 13 -4.03 21.72 -0.68
C GLN A 13 -3.56 20.25 -0.68
N GLN A 14 -3.28 19.66 -1.85
CA GLN A 14 -2.80 18.29 -1.96
C GLN A 14 -1.30 18.15 -1.60
N ILE A 15 -0.51 19.19 -1.87
CA ILE A 15 0.91 19.27 -1.46
C ILE A 15 1.00 19.32 0.07
N THR A 16 0.21 20.16 0.70
CA THR A 16 0.17 20.30 2.17
C THR A 16 -0.27 19.03 2.90
N ILE A 17 -1.11 18.17 2.30
CA ILE A 17 -1.51 16.90 2.94
C ILE A 17 -0.32 15.97 3.13
N TRP A 18 0.52 15.76 2.11
CA TRP A 18 1.68 14.87 2.22
C TRP A 18 2.73 15.39 3.20
N GLU A 19 2.99 16.68 3.19
CA GLU A 19 3.97 17.34 4.06
C GLU A 19 3.50 17.42 5.52
N SER A 20 2.19 17.55 5.73
CA SER A 20 1.58 17.60 7.06
C SER A 20 1.34 16.22 7.70
N VAL A 21 1.71 15.11 7.03
CA VAL A 21 1.52 13.77 7.58
C VAL A 21 2.43 13.53 8.77
N ASP A 22 1.84 13.29 9.93
CA ASP A 22 2.55 12.80 11.12
C ASP A 22 2.81 11.30 10.99
N TRP A 23 4.03 10.95 10.60
CA TRP A 23 4.44 9.56 10.34
C TRP A 23 4.43 8.70 11.60
N ASN A 24 4.81 9.25 12.76
CA ASN A 24 4.79 8.54 14.04
C ASN A 24 3.35 8.16 14.42
N LYS A 25 2.42 9.08 14.20
CA LYS A 25 0.99 8.84 14.41
C LYS A 25 0.45 7.77 13.44
N CYS A 26 0.88 7.79 12.17
CA CYS A 26 0.50 6.76 11.20
C CYS A 26 0.96 5.38 11.64
N GLU A 27 2.23 5.23 12.02
CA GLU A 27 2.80 3.97 12.49
C GLU A 27 2.10 3.48 13.76
N ALA A 28 1.87 4.35 14.74
CA ALA A 28 1.18 4.02 15.97
C ALA A 28 -0.26 3.52 15.72
N LYS A 29 -0.99 4.19 14.82
CA LYS A 29 -2.37 3.79 14.47
C LYS A 29 -2.42 2.45 13.75
N VAL A 30 -1.51 2.21 12.79
CA VAL A 30 -1.42 0.93 12.08
C VAL A 30 -1.02 -0.19 13.04
N LYS A 31 0.00 0.00 13.86
CA LYS A 31 0.45 -0.96 14.87
C LYS A 31 -0.66 -1.32 15.87
N LYS A 32 -1.45 -0.33 16.30
CA LYS A 32 -2.61 -0.57 17.18
C LYS A 32 -3.66 -1.46 16.52
N LEU A 33 -3.94 -1.25 15.23
CA LEU A 33 -4.87 -2.11 14.48
C LEU A 33 -4.31 -3.53 14.30
N GLN A 34 -3.05 -3.67 13.95
CA GLN A 34 -2.37 -4.96 13.83
C GLN A 34 -2.40 -5.75 15.14
N THR A 35 -2.10 -5.11 16.28
CA THR A 35 -2.20 -5.75 17.61
C THR A 35 -3.62 -6.24 17.91
N ARG A 36 -4.64 -5.46 17.53
CA ARG A 36 -6.04 -5.88 17.70
C ARG A 36 -6.42 -7.07 16.80
N ILE A 37 -5.88 -7.11 15.57
CA ILE A 37 -6.06 -8.25 14.65
C ILE A 37 -5.46 -9.52 15.26
N VAL A 38 -4.22 -9.44 15.73
CA VAL A 38 -3.51 -10.55 16.40
C VAL A 38 -4.29 -11.07 17.61
N LYS A 39 -4.78 -10.16 18.47
CA LYS A 39 -5.60 -10.53 19.62
C LYS A 39 -6.90 -11.22 19.21
N ALA A 40 -7.60 -10.68 18.22
CA ALA A 40 -8.84 -11.28 17.71
C ALA A 40 -8.59 -12.66 17.08
N GLN A 41 -7.44 -12.87 16.43
CA GLN A 41 -7.03 -14.17 15.88
C GLN A 41 -6.76 -15.19 16.99
N LYS A 42 -6.03 -14.80 18.06
CA LYS A 42 -5.79 -15.65 19.22
C LYS A 42 -7.08 -16.06 19.92
N ASP A 43 -8.05 -15.15 19.98
CA ASP A 43 -9.38 -15.38 20.53
C ASP A 43 -10.32 -16.16 19.57
N SER A 44 -9.81 -16.63 18.41
CA SER A 44 -10.57 -17.31 17.34
C SER A 44 -11.79 -16.53 16.82
N ARG A 45 -11.75 -15.19 16.92
CA ARG A 45 -12.84 -14.30 16.48
C ARG A 45 -12.67 -13.90 15.02
N HIS A 46 -12.81 -14.83 14.08
CA HIS A 46 -12.53 -14.64 12.67
C HIS A 46 -13.32 -13.49 12.02
N ASN A 47 -14.57 -13.29 12.39
CA ASN A 47 -15.37 -12.16 11.85
C ASN A 47 -14.79 -10.81 12.29
N LYS A 48 -14.27 -10.71 13.52
CA LYS A 48 -13.60 -9.52 14.03
C LYS A 48 -12.27 -9.29 13.35
N VAL A 49 -11.52 -10.34 13.03
CA VAL A 49 -10.29 -10.26 12.23
C VAL A 49 -10.57 -9.64 10.86
N LYS A 50 -11.56 -10.17 10.13
CA LYS A 50 -11.97 -9.64 8.82
C LYS A 50 -12.39 -8.17 8.88
N ALA A 51 -13.18 -7.79 9.89
CA ALA A 51 -13.60 -6.40 10.07
C ALA A 51 -12.42 -5.45 10.35
N LEU A 52 -11.47 -5.87 11.21
CA LEU A 52 -10.28 -5.08 11.52
C LEU A 52 -9.32 -4.97 10.33
N GLN A 53 -9.15 -6.04 9.54
CA GLN A 53 -8.38 -6.01 8.30
C GLN A 53 -9.01 -5.05 7.29
N TRP A 54 -10.33 -5.07 7.16
CA TRP A 54 -11.05 -4.13 6.31
C TRP A 54 -10.82 -2.68 6.74
N ILE A 55 -10.91 -2.38 8.05
CA ILE A 55 -10.63 -1.05 8.60
C ILE A 55 -9.19 -0.63 8.30
N LEU A 56 -8.23 -1.54 8.45
CA LEU A 56 -6.81 -1.27 8.20
C LEU A 56 -6.57 -0.87 6.73
N ILE A 57 -7.09 -1.67 5.79
CA ILE A 57 -6.92 -1.44 4.34
C ILE A 57 -7.56 -0.11 3.89
N HIS A 58 -8.67 0.30 4.53
CA HIS A 58 -9.37 1.54 4.20
C HIS A 58 -8.82 2.77 4.97
N SER A 59 -7.94 2.54 5.93
CA SER A 59 -7.36 3.61 6.75
C SER A 59 -6.42 4.51 5.94
N PHE A 60 -6.59 5.82 6.09
CA PHE A 60 -5.67 6.82 5.58
C PHE A 60 -4.22 6.55 6.03
N TYR A 61 -4.04 6.20 7.31
CA TYR A 61 -2.73 5.96 7.92
C TYR A 61 -1.98 4.80 7.26
N ALA A 62 -2.66 3.69 6.98
CA ALA A 62 -2.07 2.55 6.30
C ALA A 62 -1.70 2.89 4.84
N LYS A 63 -2.58 3.58 4.12
CA LYS A 63 -2.32 4.02 2.74
C LYS A 63 -1.13 4.96 2.65
N ALA A 64 -1.03 5.94 3.55
CA ALA A 64 0.10 6.87 3.61
C ALA A 64 1.42 6.14 3.85
N LEU A 65 1.48 5.21 4.83
CA LEU A 65 2.67 4.41 5.12
C LEU A 65 3.10 3.55 3.93
N VAL A 66 2.16 2.90 3.27
CA VAL A 66 2.43 2.06 2.10
C VAL A 66 3.00 2.88 0.94
N ILE A 67 2.43 4.06 0.67
CA ILE A 67 2.94 4.95 -0.37
C ILE A 67 4.35 5.44 -0.01
N LYS A 68 4.59 5.81 1.24
CA LYS A 68 5.93 6.15 1.73
C LYS A 68 6.90 5.00 1.47
N GLN A 69 6.54 3.78 1.85
CA GLN A 69 7.36 2.59 1.67
C GLN A 69 7.68 2.33 0.19
N VAL A 70 6.67 2.34 -0.69
CA VAL A 70 6.85 2.05 -2.13
C VAL A 70 7.67 3.12 -2.81
N THR A 71 7.55 4.39 -2.40
CA THR A 71 8.31 5.51 -2.96
C THR A 71 9.71 5.71 -2.37
N SER A 72 10.05 5.03 -1.28
CA SER A 72 11.40 5.04 -0.69
C SER A 72 12.25 3.82 -1.06
N ASN A 73 11.66 2.81 -1.69
CA ASN A 73 12.39 1.61 -2.14
C ASN A 73 13.26 1.89 -3.36
N LYS A 74 14.35 1.11 -3.55
CA LYS A 74 15.26 1.23 -4.70
C LYS A 74 14.58 1.14 -6.07
N GLY A 75 13.40 0.53 -6.16
CA GLY A 75 12.60 0.42 -7.38
C GLY A 75 11.59 1.56 -7.60
N SER A 76 11.61 2.62 -6.77
CA SER A 76 10.66 3.74 -6.83
C SER A 76 10.61 4.46 -8.17
N ASP A 77 11.77 4.56 -8.83
CA ASP A 77 11.92 5.27 -10.11
C ASP A 77 11.64 4.37 -11.33
N THR A 78 11.39 3.08 -11.09
CA THR A 78 11.10 2.12 -12.16
C THR A 78 9.59 2.00 -12.36
N ALA A 79 9.09 2.60 -13.43
CA ALA A 79 7.68 2.53 -13.80
C ALA A 79 7.27 1.13 -14.30
N GLY A 80 6.02 0.77 -14.09
CA GLY A 80 5.39 -0.39 -14.68
C GLY A 80 5.04 -0.20 -16.15
N VAL A 81 4.02 -0.90 -16.62
CA VAL A 81 3.51 -0.81 -18.01
C VAL A 81 2.86 0.54 -18.30
N ASP A 82 2.35 1.19 -17.27
CA ASP A 82 1.68 2.51 -17.33
C ASP A 82 2.65 3.70 -17.44
N GLY A 83 3.96 3.48 -17.26
CA GLY A 83 4.96 4.54 -17.28
C GLY A 83 4.89 5.52 -16.10
N VAL A 84 4.05 5.26 -15.08
CA VAL A 84 3.80 6.19 -13.98
C VAL A 84 4.74 5.92 -12.81
N THR A 85 5.30 6.99 -12.24
CA THR A 85 6.05 7.00 -10.97
C THR A 85 5.50 8.07 -10.04
N TRP A 86 5.71 7.90 -8.73
CA TRP A 86 5.25 8.86 -7.71
C TRP A 86 6.44 9.60 -7.09
N SER A 87 7.05 10.49 -7.86
CA SER A 87 8.22 11.27 -7.42
C SER A 87 7.85 12.53 -6.64
N THR A 88 6.74 13.20 -6.99
CA THR A 88 6.32 14.47 -6.38
C THR A 88 5.38 14.27 -5.19
N HIS A 89 5.35 15.24 -4.26
CA HIS A 89 4.41 15.24 -3.11
C HIS A 89 2.95 15.23 -3.57
N LEU A 90 2.65 15.93 -4.66
CA LEU A 90 1.32 15.94 -5.25
C LEU A 90 0.90 14.56 -5.76
N SER A 91 1.78 13.85 -6.48
CA SER A 91 1.48 12.50 -6.97
C SER A 91 1.28 11.50 -5.83
N LYS A 92 2.05 11.63 -4.74
CA LYS A 92 1.89 10.82 -3.51
C LYS A 92 0.58 11.11 -2.80
N SER A 93 0.18 12.37 -2.67
CA SER A 93 -1.10 12.76 -2.07
C SER A 93 -2.28 12.23 -2.89
N LYS A 94 -2.23 12.35 -4.20
CA LYS A 94 -3.24 11.80 -5.12
C LYS A 94 -3.32 10.28 -5.02
N ALA A 95 -2.18 9.60 -4.94
CA ALA A 95 -2.11 8.16 -4.80
C ALA A 95 -2.83 7.64 -3.53
N ILE A 96 -2.78 8.38 -2.40
CA ILE A 96 -3.53 8.01 -1.18
C ILE A 96 -5.03 7.93 -1.47
N SER A 97 -5.57 8.90 -2.22
CA SER A 97 -6.99 8.94 -2.57
C SER A 97 -7.37 7.88 -3.60
N ASP A 98 -6.44 7.54 -4.50
CA ASP A 98 -6.64 6.58 -5.60
C ASP A 98 -6.47 5.12 -5.18
N LEU A 99 -5.89 4.84 -4.01
CA LEU A 99 -5.81 3.50 -3.44
C LEU A 99 -7.18 3.06 -2.89
N LYS A 100 -8.05 2.63 -3.80
CA LYS A 100 -9.38 2.09 -3.49
C LYS A 100 -9.44 0.63 -3.91
N GLN A 101 -9.99 -0.23 -3.05
CA GLN A 101 -10.21 -1.64 -3.35
C GLN A 101 -11.34 -1.82 -4.37
N ARG A 102 -12.42 -1.06 -4.21
CA ARG A 102 -13.59 -1.13 -5.11
C ARG A 102 -13.22 -0.60 -6.50
N GLY A 103 -13.43 -1.43 -7.52
CA GLY A 103 -13.09 -1.09 -8.90
C GLY A 103 -11.60 -1.19 -9.23
N TYR A 104 -10.79 -1.74 -8.33
CA TYR A 104 -9.39 -2.01 -8.62
C TYR A 104 -9.24 -3.20 -9.57
N THR A 105 -8.49 -2.99 -10.65
CA THR A 105 -8.11 -4.03 -11.60
C THR A 105 -6.59 -3.99 -11.75
N PRO A 106 -5.88 -5.10 -11.46
CA PRO A 106 -4.43 -5.16 -11.60
C PRO A 106 -4.02 -5.03 -13.07
N GLN A 107 -2.90 -4.35 -13.31
CA GLN A 107 -2.35 -4.17 -14.64
C GLN A 107 -1.35 -5.28 -14.98
N PRO A 108 -1.11 -5.54 -16.28
CA PRO A 108 -0.08 -6.48 -16.70
C PRO A 108 1.31 -6.07 -16.19
N LEU A 109 2.17 -7.06 -15.95
CA LEU A 109 3.55 -6.80 -15.55
C LEU A 109 4.38 -6.35 -16.77
N LYS A 110 5.17 -5.29 -16.60
CA LYS A 110 6.20 -4.93 -17.58
C LYS A 110 7.35 -5.94 -17.51
N ARG A 111 7.55 -6.72 -18.56
CA ARG A 111 8.64 -7.70 -18.63
C ARG A 111 9.95 -7.06 -19.03
N VAL A 112 10.98 -7.26 -18.22
CA VAL A 112 12.36 -6.83 -18.49
C VAL A 112 13.28 -8.04 -18.31
N HIS A 113 14.33 -8.15 -19.13
CA HIS A 113 15.31 -9.22 -19.03
C HIS A 113 16.58 -8.70 -18.38
N ILE A 114 17.00 -9.33 -17.29
CA ILE A 114 18.21 -8.98 -16.53
C ILE A 114 19.25 -10.05 -16.77
N LYS A 115 20.51 -9.65 -17.06
CA LYS A 115 21.64 -10.56 -17.14
C LYS A 115 21.99 -11.11 -15.76
N LYS A 116 22.13 -12.41 -15.64
CA LYS A 116 22.70 -13.09 -14.48
C LYS A 116 24.24 -13.07 -14.57
N SER A 117 24.92 -13.36 -13.45
CA SER A 117 26.38 -13.52 -13.39
C SER A 117 26.92 -14.58 -14.37
N ASN A 118 26.12 -15.60 -14.67
CA ASN A 118 26.45 -16.67 -15.63
C ASN A 118 26.12 -16.32 -17.11
N GLY A 119 25.84 -15.06 -17.43
CA GLY A 119 25.51 -14.59 -18.77
C GLY A 119 24.09 -14.90 -19.28
N LYS A 120 23.32 -15.75 -18.60
CA LYS A 120 21.94 -16.07 -18.98
C LYS A 120 20.98 -14.92 -18.63
N LEU A 121 19.94 -14.74 -19.42
CA LEU A 121 18.88 -13.73 -19.17
C LEU A 121 17.83 -14.29 -18.19
N ARG A 122 17.42 -13.47 -17.22
CA ARG A 122 16.31 -13.74 -16.31
C ARG A 122 15.16 -12.76 -16.59
N PRO A 123 13.95 -13.23 -16.91
CA PRO A 123 12.80 -12.35 -17.01
C PRO A 123 12.43 -11.81 -15.63
N LEU A 124 12.15 -10.52 -15.55
CA LEU A 124 11.62 -9.83 -14.38
C LEU A 124 10.32 -9.15 -14.74
N GLY A 125 9.26 -9.40 -13.97
CA GLY A 125 7.99 -8.70 -14.10
C GLY A 125 7.94 -7.49 -13.15
N ILE A 126 7.72 -6.30 -13.71
CA ILE A 126 7.65 -5.05 -12.93
C ILE A 126 6.17 -4.62 -12.87
N PRO A 127 5.54 -4.64 -11.69
CA PRO A 127 4.17 -4.15 -11.51
C PRO A 127 4.13 -2.61 -11.55
N THR A 128 2.95 -2.05 -11.78
CA THR A 128 2.71 -0.60 -11.67
C THR A 128 2.90 -0.12 -10.22
N MET A 129 3.10 1.18 -10.02
CA MET A 129 3.21 1.75 -8.67
C MET A 129 1.94 1.50 -7.85
N LYS A 130 0.77 1.58 -8.49
CA LYS A 130 -0.52 1.29 -7.86
C LYS A 130 -0.62 -0.17 -7.41
N ASP A 131 -0.19 -1.12 -8.25
CA ASP A 131 -0.21 -2.54 -7.91
C ASP A 131 0.74 -2.86 -6.76
N ARG A 132 1.95 -2.27 -6.76
CA ARG A 132 2.90 -2.40 -5.63
C ARG A 132 2.31 -1.88 -4.32
N ALA A 133 1.66 -0.72 -4.38
CA ALA A 133 1.03 -0.13 -3.20
C ALA A 133 -0.16 -0.97 -2.71
N MET A 134 -0.98 -1.50 -3.62
CA MET A 134 -2.06 -2.41 -3.24
C MET A 134 -1.53 -3.70 -2.61
N GLN A 135 -0.50 -4.32 -3.19
CA GLN A 135 0.16 -5.50 -2.61
C GLN A 135 0.71 -5.22 -1.21
N ALA A 136 1.42 -4.10 -1.03
CA ALA A 136 1.95 -3.70 0.27
C ALA A 136 0.85 -3.40 1.29
N LEU A 137 -0.28 -2.83 0.86
CA LEU A 137 -1.43 -2.56 1.72
C LEU A 137 -2.08 -3.85 2.23
N TYR A 138 -2.26 -4.84 1.36
CA TYR A 138 -2.75 -6.16 1.77
C TYR A 138 -1.74 -6.90 2.63
N LEU A 139 -0.44 -6.77 2.34
CA LEU A 139 0.61 -7.35 3.16
C LEU A 139 0.56 -6.83 4.60
N LEU A 140 0.37 -5.52 4.81
CA LEU A 140 0.19 -4.95 6.16
C LEU A 140 -0.95 -5.61 6.95
N ALA A 141 -2.03 -6.02 6.26
CA ALA A 141 -3.18 -6.63 6.89
C ALA A 141 -3.01 -8.14 7.13
N LEU A 142 -2.12 -8.81 6.40
CA LEU A 142 -1.89 -10.26 6.47
C LEU A 142 -0.66 -10.61 7.29
N ASP A 143 0.37 -9.77 7.25
CA ASP A 143 1.67 -10.03 7.88
C ASP A 143 1.56 -10.30 9.37
N CYS A 144 0.71 -9.54 10.08
CA CYS A 144 0.47 -9.75 11.50
C CYS A 144 -0.16 -11.12 11.83
N LEU A 145 -0.83 -11.78 10.88
CA LEU A 145 -1.39 -13.12 11.06
C LEU A 145 -0.36 -14.22 10.81
N LEU A 146 0.60 -13.99 9.90
CA LEU A 146 1.64 -14.96 9.58
C LEU A 146 2.55 -15.23 10.78
N TYR A 147 2.83 -14.20 11.58
CA TYR A 147 3.64 -14.35 12.81
C TYR A 147 2.90 -14.98 13.99
N THR A 148 1.57 -15.11 13.92
CA THR A 148 0.76 -15.72 15.00
C THR A 148 0.38 -17.16 14.74
N SER A 149 0.51 -17.62 13.50
CA SER A 149 0.28 -19.02 13.14
C SER A 149 1.58 -19.80 13.26
N PRO A 150 1.63 -20.94 13.98
CA PRO A 150 2.83 -21.78 14.01
C PRO A 150 3.15 -22.23 12.58
N SER A 151 4.42 -22.07 12.19
CA SER A 151 4.90 -22.55 10.90
C SER A 151 4.68 -24.06 10.79
N PRO A 152 4.34 -24.61 9.62
CA PRO A 152 4.30 -26.06 9.42
C PRO A 152 5.63 -26.76 9.77
N ARG A 153 6.75 -26.00 9.83
CA ARG A 153 8.07 -26.49 10.24
C ARG A 153 8.25 -26.59 11.75
N ASP A 154 7.40 -25.93 12.54
CA ASP A 154 7.46 -25.95 14.02
C ASP A 154 6.62 -27.09 14.62
N ARG A 155 6.10 -27.99 13.79
CA ARG A 155 5.37 -29.21 14.17
C ARG A 155 6.30 -30.42 14.17
N THR A 156 7.36 -30.37 14.93
CA THR A 156 8.16 -31.57 15.27
C THR A 156 7.99 -31.89 16.74
#